data_14ec59f789c151a9e3d0e8489c97f07a
#
_entry.id   14ec59f789c151a9e3d0e8489c97f07a
#
_cell.length_a   1.000
_cell.length_b   1.000
_cell.length_c   1.000
_cell.angle_alpha   90.00
_cell.angle_beta   90.00
_cell.angle_gamma   90.00
#
_symmetry.space_group_name_H-M   'P 1'
#
loop_
_entity.id
_entity.type
_entity.pdbx_description
1 polymer ?
#
loop_
_entity_poly.entity_id
_entity_poly.type
_entity_poly.pdbx_seq_one_letter_code
_entity_poly.pdbx_strand_id
1 'polypeptide(L)'
;SGALTLYLLNILNGSGSLTTLDISKTNQRRAKKTIERYLSTQEMNENYSLKFINQELNKFNFSDYVNEIDTVITDVPEPWEFFDKNIIDSDLFWVSYLPSITQVIKMKECLELNKFEDIEVKEVILRDWYLNKKIARPNNKLISHTGFLLSARYIKFD
;
A
#
# COMPACT_ATOMS: atom_id res chain seq x y z
N SER A 1 0.18 7.54 -9.74
CA SER A 1 -1.13 7.67 -10.42
C SER A 1 -2.25 8.14 -9.49
N GLY A 2 -2.19 7.84 -8.21
CA GLY A 2 -3.22 8.16 -7.22
C GLY A 2 -4.34 7.12 -7.11
N ALA A 3 -4.30 6.04 -7.90
CA ALA A 3 -5.35 5.02 -7.88
C ALA A 3 -5.48 4.34 -6.51
N LEU A 4 -4.37 3.92 -5.91
CA LEU A 4 -4.36 3.35 -4.56
C LEU A 4 -4.90 4.34 -3.52
N THR A 5 -4.48 5.60 -3.60
CA THR A 5 -4.97 6.66 -2.70
C THR A 5 -6.49 6.82 -2.79
N LEU A 6 -7.05 6.81 -4.01
CA LEU A 6 -8.50 6.88 -4.20
C LEU A 6 -9.22 5.67 -3.62
N TYR A 7 -8.66 4.48 -3.81
CA TYR A 7 -9.23 3.26 -3.27
C TYR A 7 -9.26 3.27 -1.74
N LEU A 8 -8.17 3.72 -1.13
CA LEU A 8 -8.07 3.87 0.33
C LEU A 8 -9.04 4.92 0.87
N LEU A 9 -9.18 6.07 0.20
CA LEU A 9 -10.17 7.09 0.58
C LEU A 9 -11.61 6.55 0.55
N ASN A 10 -11.93 5.72 -0.45
CA ASN A 10 -13.23 5.06 -0.51
C ASN A 10 -13.46 4.09 0.66
N ILE A 11 -12.42 3.33 1.06
CA ILE A 11 -12.50 2.42 2.21
C ILE A 11 -12.71 3.21 3.51
N LEU A 12 -12.00 4.33 3.67
CA LEU A 12 -12.15 5.21 4.83
C LEU A 12 -13.54 5.86 4.91
N ASN A 13 -14.28 5.88 3.81
CA ASN A 13 -15.67 6.35 3.73
C ASN A 13 -15.92 7.69 4.43
N GLY A 14 -15.01 8.63 4.25
CA GLY A 14 -15.09 9.98 4.79
C GLY A 14 -14.69 10.13 6.26
N SER A 15 -14.00 9.14 6.85
CA SER A 15 -13.46 9.25 8.21
C SER A 15 -11.99 8.82 8.25
N GLY A 16 -11.22 9.40 9.19
CA GLY A 16 -9.82 9.07 9.38
C GLY A 16 -8.85 9.96 8.59
N SER A 17 -7.59 9.54 8.54
CA SER A 17 -6.52 10.28 7.89
C SER A 17 -5.75 9.40 6.90
N LEU A 18 -5.34 10.00 5.79
CA LEU A 18 -4.47 9.37 4.80
C LEU A 18 -3.30 10.27 4.46
N THR A 19 -2.09 9.81 4.74
CA THR A 19 -0.86 10.50 4.31
C THR A 19 -0.23 9.73 3.17
N THR A 20 0.02 10.38 2.05
CA THR A 20 0.68 9.79 0.88
C THR A 20 2.05 10.40 0.67
N LEU A 21 3.05 9.54 0.48
CA LEU A 21 4.45 9.88 0.27
C LEU A 21 4.85 9.52 -1.16
N ASP A 22 5.51 10.42 -1.87
CA ASP A 22 6.07 10.18 -3.20
C ASP A 22 7.30 11.09 -3.41
N ILE A 23 8.38 10.53 -3.91
CA ILE A 23 9.60 11.28 -4.26
C ILE A 23 9.38 12.19 -5.46
N SER A 24 8.48 11.81 -6.39
CA SER A 24 8.21 12.52 -7.62
C SER A 24 7.14 13.60 -7.47
N LYS A 25 7.55 14.87 -7.46
CA LYS A 25 6.62 16.02 -7.49
C LYS A 25 5.64 15.94 -8.66
N THR A 26 6.08 15.42 -9.79
CA THR A 26 5.22 15.30 -10.99
C THR A 26 4.14 14.25 -10.81
N ASN A 27 4.49 13.07 -10.28
CA ASN A 27 3.52 12.02 -9.98
C ASN A 27 2.52 12.48 -8.93
N GLN A 28 3.00 13.11 -7.88
CA GLN A 28 2.16 13.64 -6.81
C GLN A 28 1.17 14.71 -7.32
N ARG A 29 1.62 15.61 -8.19
CA ARG A 29 0.75 16.63 -8.83
C ARG A 29 -0.35 15.96 -9.69
N ARG A 30 0.00 14.92 -10.45
CA ARG A 30 -0.96 14.16 -11.26
C ARG A 30 -1.98 13.43 -10.37
N ALA A 31 -1.49 12.77 -9.32
CA ALA A 31 -2.35 12.10 -8.34
C ALA A 31 -3.34 13.09 -7.71
N LYS A 32 -2.86 14.24 -7.23
CA LYS A 32 -3.69 15.31 -6.66
C LYS A 32 -4.84 15.69 -7.57
N LYS A 33 -4.54 16.03 -8.83
CA LYS A 33 -5.56 16.39 -9.82
C LYS A 33 -6.60 15.28 -10.05
N THR A 34 -6.15 14.03 -10.08
CA THR A 34 -7.04 12.88 -10.26
C THR A 34 -7.98 12.72 -9.06
N ILE A 35 -7.45 12.85 -7.86
CA ILE A 35 -8.18 12.74 -6.61
C ILE A 35 -9.18 13.90 -6.46
N GLU A 36 -8.75 15.13 -6.67
CA GLU A 36 -9.62 16.33 -6.63
C GLU A 36 -10.80 16.20 -7.59
N ARG A 37 -10.54 15.76 -8.84
CA ARG A 37 -11.60 15.53 -9.82
C ARG A 37 -12.59 14.43 -9.38
N TYR A 38 -12.10 13.36 -8.77
CA TYR A 38 -12.95 12.29 -8.28
C TYR A 38 -13.81 12.79 -7.11
N LEU A 39 -13.20 13.43 -6.13
CA LEU A 39 -13.88 13.95 -4.95
C LEU A 39 -14.96 14.98 -5.30
N SER A 40 -14.72 15.82 -6.32
CA SER A 40 -15.74 16.78 -6.79
C SER A 40 -16.99 16.14 -7.40
N THR A 41 -16.95 14.84 -7.70
CA THR A 41 -18.10 14.08 -8.25
C THR A 41 -18.81 13.20 -7.20
N GLN A 42 -18.32 13.18 -5.96
CA GLN A 42 -18.85 12.35 -4.88
C GLN A 42 -19.41 13.22 -3.76
N GLU A 43 -20.56 12.86 -3.22
CA GLU A 43 -21.05 13.37 -1.94
C GLU A 43 -20.35 12.63 -0.80
N MET A 44 -19.06 12.89 -0.61
CA MET A 44 -18.32 12.28 0.51
C MET A 44 -18.43 13.15 1.76
N ASN A 45 -18.54 12.51 2.93
CA ASN A 45 -18.37 13.19 4.20
C ASN A 45 -16.97 13.84 4.27
N GLU A 46 -16.92 15.12 4.65
CA GLU A 46 -15.66 15.89 4.64
C GLU A 46 -14.77 15.65 5.88
N ASN A 47 -15.04 14.61 6.66
CA ASN A 47 -14.33 14.33 7.92
C ASN A 47 -13.04 13.53 7.76
N TYR A 48 -12.46 13.48 6.55
CA TYR A 48 -11.17 12.85 6.31
C TYR A 48 -10.05 13.87 6.15
N SER A 49 -8.84 13.51 6.57
CA SER A 49 -7.63 14.29 6.32
C SER A 49 -6.80 13.61 5.23
N LEU A 50 -6.45 14.36 4.18
CA LEU A 50 -5.57 13.87 3.12
C LEU A 50 -4.32 14.76 3.01
N LYS A 51 -3.16 14.19 3.34
CA LYS A 51 -1.87 14.87 3.32
C LYS A 51 -0.96 14.30 2.23
N PHE A 52 -0.29 15.18 1.49
CA PHE A 52 0.71 14.81 0.48
C PHE A 52 2.09 15.26 0.94
N ILE A 53 3.01 14.32 1.04
CA ILE A 53 4.41 14.56 1.40
C ILE A 53 5.29 14.22 0.20
N ASN A 54 6.10 15.19 -0.24
CA ASN A 54 7.05 14.95 -1.31
C ASN A 54 8.45 14.73 -0.73
N GLN A 55 8.80 13.48 -0.51
CA GLN A 55 10.02 13.07 0.18
C GLN A 55 10.41 11.63 -0.19
N GLU A 56 11.68 11.29 -0.05
CA GLU A 56 12.18 9.91 -0.12
C GLU A 56 11.76 9.12 1.11
N LEU A 57 11.51 7.82 0.95
CA LEU A 57 11.06 6.94 2.03
C LEU A 57 12.07 6.89 3.20
N ASN A 58 13.35 6.78 2.90
CA ASN A 58 14.43 6.73 3.88
C ASN A 58 14.68 8.06 4.62
N LYS A 59 14.04 9.15 4.20
CA LYS A 59 14.08 10.45 4.88
C LYS A 59 12.83 10.70 5.73
N PHE A 60 11.80 9.88 5.56
CA PHE A 60 10.56 10.00 6.32
C PHE A 60 10.81 9.63 7.77
N ASN A 61 10.41 10.51 8.68
CA ASN A 61 10.53 10.29 10.12
C ASN A 61 9.17 9.84 10.66
N PHE A 62 9.04 8.54 10.96
CA PHE A 62 7.80 7.95 11.47
C PHE A 62 7.46 8.46 12.87
N SER A 63 8.48 8.80 13.68
CA SER A 63 8.25 9.27 15.07
C SER A 63 7.43 10.57 15.15
N ASP A 64 7.42 11.38 14.06
CA ASP A 64 6.58 12.58 13.99
C ASP A 64 5.08 12.25 13.88
N TYR A 65 4.74 10.97 13.65
CA TYR A 65 3.40 10.46 13.39
C TYR A 65 3.00 9.29 14.30
N VAL A 66 3.81 8.99 15.32
CA VAL A 66 3.50 7.94 16.31
C VAL A 66 2.13 8.23 16.92
N ASN A 67 1.29 7.20 17.00
CA ASN A 67 -0.13 7.26 17.42
C ASN A 67 -1.08 7.92 16.38
N GLU A 68 -0.61 8.40 15.24
CA GLU A 68 -1.46 8.88 14.15
C GLU A 68 -1.59 7.87 13.01
N ILE A 69 -0.60 6.97 12.88
CA ILE A 69 -0.53 5.96 11.81
C ILE A 69 -0.68 4.57 12.43
N ASP A 70 -1.73 3.87 12.04
CA ASP A 70 -2.00 2.46 12.38
C ASP A 70 -1.68 1.50 11.22
N THR A 71 -1.54 2.03 10.00
CA THR A 71 -1.33 1.22 8.80
C THR A 71 -0.35 1.90 7.85
N VAL A 72 0.63 1.15 7.38
CA VAL A 72 1.57 1.56 6.32
C VAL A 72 1.40 0.66 5.12
N ILE A 73 1.19 1.25 3.94
CA ILE A 73 1.09 0.54 2.67
C ILE A 73 2.17 1.05 1.73
N THR A 74 2.99 0.14 1.21
CA THR A 74 4.11 0.47 0.34
C THR A 74 3.97 -0.13 -1.06
N ASP A 75 4.21 0.70 -2.06
CA ASP A 75 4.35 0.34 -3.47
C ASP A 75 5.61 1.04 -4.00
N VAL A 76 6.75 0.65 -3.44
CA VAL A 76 8.08 1.18 -3.76
C VAL A 76 9.07 0.03 -3.96
N PRO A 77 10.17 0.24 -4.72
CA PRO A 77 11.12 -0.83 -5.02
C PRO A 77 11.81 -1.42 -3.78
N GLU A 78 12.08 -0.62 -2.77
CA GLU A 78 12.89 -0.98 -1.61
C GLU A 78 12.22 -0.54 -0.29
N PRO A 79 11.07 -1.14 0.07
CA PRO A 79 10.29 -0.73 1.26
C PRO A 79 11.04 -0.95 2.58
N TRP A 80 12.03 -1.83 2.64
CA TRP A 80 12.88 -2.07 3.82
C TRP A 80 13.70 -0.84 4.22
N GLU A 81 14.01 0.11 3.31
CA GLU A 81 14.70 1.36 3.63
C GLU A 81 13.94 2.25 4.64
N PHE A 82 12.65 2.01 4.83
CA PHE A 82 11.88 2.66 5.88
C PHE A 82 12.47 2.40 7.26
N PHE A 83 12.96 1.18 7.51
CA PHE A 83 13.46 0.73 8.81
C PHE A 83 14.90 1.19 9.10
N ASP A 84 15.60 1.76 8.14
CA ASP A 84 16.97 2.27 8.35
C ASP A 84 17.04 3.37 9.43
N LYS A 85 15.94 4.11 9.62
CA LYS A 85 15.85 5.23 10.55
C LYS A 85 14.64 5.20 11.47
N ASN A 86 13.66 4.37 11.16
CA ASN A 86 12.40 4.35 11.88
C ASN A 86 12.34 3.15 12.82
N ILE A 87 12.09 3.44 14.09
CA ILE A 87 11.78 2.45 15.11
C ILE A 87 10.27 2.47 15.31
N ILE A 88 9.66 1.29 15.31
CA ILE A 88 8.23 1.14 15.54
C ILE A 88 8.01 0.97 17.04
N ASP A 89 7.19 1.83 17.61
CA ASP A 89 6.86 1.87 19.05
C ASP A 89 5.35 2.06 19.29
N SER A 90 4.54 1.63 18.33
CA SER A 90 3.07 1.58 18.43
C SER A 90 2.56 0.45 17.55
N ASP A 91 1.37 -0.05 17.86
CA ASP A 91 0.71 -1.04 17.01
C ASP A 91 0.67 -0.57 15.56
N LEU A 92 1.11 -1.44 14.64
CA LEU A 92 1.21 -1.10 13.24
C LEU A 92 0.87 -2.28 12.34
N PHE A 93 0.01 -2.06 11.36
CA PHE A 93 -0.22 -3.00 10.27
C PHE A 93 0.59 -2.59 9.04
N TRP A 94 1.37 -3.52 8.50
CA TRP A 94 2.22 -3.30 7.35
C TRP A 94 1.72 -4.07 6.12
N VAL A 95 1.69 -3.40 4.97
CA VAL A 95 1.42 -4.04 3.68
C VAL A 95 2.43 -3.57 2.64
N SER A 96 3.02 -4.50 1.89
CA SER A 96 3.89 -4.20 0.75
C SER A 96 3.38 -4.89 -0.51
N TYR A 97 3.31 -4.16 -1.62
CA TYR A 97 3.23 -4.75 -2.95
C TYR A 97 4.63 -4.91 -3.52
N LEU A 98 5.01 -6.14 -3.85
CA LEU A 98 6.38 -6.51 -4.25
C LEU A 98 6.36 -7.30 -5.55
N PRO A 99 7.03 -6.84 -6.62
CA PRO A 99 6.98 -7.48 -7.92
C PRO A 99 7.78 -8.78 -8.01
N SER A 100 8.71 -9.07 -7.08
CA SER A 100 9.54 -10.26 -7.13
C SER A 100 9.63 -11.01 -5.81
N ILE A 101 9.82 -12.33 -5.90
CA ILE A 101 9.97 -13.19 -4.72
C ILE A 101 11.25 -12.87 -3.93
N THR A 102 12.30 -12.39 -4.57
CA THR A 102 13.52 -11.96 -3.88
C THR A 102 13.29 -10.73 -3.01
N GLN A 103 12.45 -9.79 -3.46
CA GLN A 103 12.03 -8.65 -2.65
C GLN A 103 11.15 -9.10 -1.49
N VAL A 104 10.27 -10.09 -1.70
CA VAL A 104 9.44 -10.68 -0.64
C VAL A 104 10.32 -11.26 0.47
N ILE A 105 11.34 -12.07 0.10
CA ILE A 105 12.26 -12.67 1.07
C ILE A 105 12.97 -11.58 1.87
N LYS A 106 13.55 -10.58 1.19
CA LYS A 106 14.26 -9.48 1.85
C LYS A 106 13.35 -8.66 2.77
N MET A 107 12.12 -8.38 2.32
CA MET A 107 11.16 -7.64 3.14
C MET A 107 10.72 -8.44 4.37
N LYS A 108 10.47 -9.74 4.20
CA LYS A 108 10.15 -10.64 5.30
C LYS A 108 11.24 -10.63 6.36
N GLU A 109 12.50 -10.84 5.97
CA GLU A 109 13.65 -10.82 6.88
C GLU A 109 13.74 -9.46 7.62
N CYS A 110 13.53 -8.36 6.90
CA CYS A 110 13.53 -7.03 7.51
C CYS A 110 12.43 -6.86 8.55
N LEU A 111 11.21 -7.33 8.27
CA LEU A 111 10.08 -7.27 9.22
C LEU A 111 10.33 -8.13 10.45
N GLU A 112 10.86 -9.35 10.30
CA GLU A 112 11.23 -10.22 11.43
C GLU A 112 12.29 -9.56 12.34
N LEU A 113 13.32 -8.94 11.75
CA LEU A 113 14.33 -8.19 12.51
C LEU A 113 13.72 -7.01 13.29
N ASN A 114 12.64 -6.41 12.77
CA ASN A 114 11.92 -5.32 13.41
C ASN A 114 10.73 -5.82 14.26
N LYS A 115 10.69 -7.11 14.62
CA LYS A 115 9.71 -7.73 15.53
C LYS A 115 8.27 -7.70 15.03
N PHE A 116 8.08 -7.68 13.71
CA PHE A 116 6.76 -7.91 13.14
C PHE A 116 6.42 -9.39 13.16
N GLU A 117 5.16 -9.67 13.43
CA GLU A 117 4.57 -11.01 13.50
C GLU A 117 3.46 -11.17 12.44
N ASP A 118 2.83 -12.34 12.38
CA ASP A 118 1.74 -12.65 11.44
C ASP A 118 2.09 -12.31 9.98
N ILE A 119 3.33 -12.63 9.56
CA ILE A 119 3.78 -12.32 8.20
C ILE A 119 3.11 -13.26 7.21
N GLU A 120 2.26 -12.72 6.37
CA GLU A 120 1.57 -13.44 5.30
C GLU A 120 2.02 -12.94 3.93
N VAL A 121 2.12 -13.87 2.96
CA VAL A 121 2.39 -13.55 1.57
C VAL A 121 1.30 -14.12 0.69
N LYS A 122 0.71 -13.27 -0.16
CA LYS A 122 -0.36 -13.66 -1.08
C LYS A 122 -0.03 -13.22 -2.50
N GLU A 123 -0.35 -14.07 -3.46
CA GLU A 123 -0.38 -13.74 -4.88
C GLU A 123 -1.80 -13.89 -5.39
N VAL A 124 -2.26 -12.94 -6.20
CA VAL A 124 -3.60 -12.99 -6.82
C VAL A 124 -3.45 -13.30 -8.29
N ILE A 125 -3.97 -14.43 -8.72
CA ILE A 125 -3.98 -14.86 -10.12
C ILE A 125 -5.42 -14.85 -10.61
N LEU A 126 -5.70 -14.03 -11.65
CA LEU A 126 -6.98 -14.00 -12.32
C LEU A 126 -6.90 -14.87 -13.56
N ARG A 127 -7.86 -15.79 -13.70
CA ARG A 127 -7.97 -16.64 -14.86
C ARG A 127 -9.31 -16.46 -15.55
N ASP A 128 -9.27 -15.85 -16.73
CA ASP A 128 -10.44 -15.67 -17.57
C ASP A 128 -10.84 -16.96 -18.26
N TRP A 129 -12.14 -17.15 -18.46
CA TRP A 129 -12.70 -18.25 -19.24
C TRP A 129 -13.42 -17.70 -20.46
N TYR A 130 -13.19 -18.38 -21.58
CA TYR A 130 -13.97 -18.16 -22.79
C TYR A 130 -15.18 -19.07 -22.79
N LEU A 131 -16.37 -18.46 -22.82
CA LEU A 131 -17.64 -19.18 -22.79
C LEU A 131 -18.50 -18.78 -24.00
N ASN A 132 -18.95 -19.79 -24.76
CA ASN A 132 -20.01 -19.64 -25.74
C ASN A 132 -20.88 -20.90 -25.77
N LYS A 133 -21.89 -20.96 -26.66
CA LYS A 133 -22.82 -22.10 -26.73
C LYS A 133 -22.15 -23.46 -27.00
N LYS A 134 -20.91 -23.51 -27.51
CA LYS A 134 -20.21 -24.71 -27.90
C LYS A 134 -18.89 -24.95 -27.17
N ILE A 135 -18.34 -23.95 -26.53
CA ILE A 135 -16.99 -23.98 -25.95
C ILE A 135 -17.02 -23.40 -24.54
N ALA A 136 -16.46 -24.14 -23.60
CA ALA A 136 -16.14 -23.68 -22.26
C ALA A 136 -14.68 -24.03 -21.96
N ARG A 137 -13.79 -23.07 -22.00
CA ARG A 137 -12.36 -23.30 -21.74
C ARG A 137 -11.67 -22.07 -21.16
N PRO A 138 -10.57 -22.26 -20.40
CA PRO A 138 -9.75 -21.13 -19.97
C PRO A 138 -9.23 -20.34 -21.17
N ASN A 139 -9.07 -19.03 -20.97
CA ASN A 139 -8.34 -18.22 -21.93
C ASN A 139 -6.87 -18.67 -21.99
N ASN A 140 -6.33 -18.80 -23.21
CA ASN A 140 -4.94 -19.20 -23.41
C ASN A 140 -3.95 -18.06 -23.06
N LYS A 141 -4.42 -16.80 -23.04
CA LYS A 141 -3.63 -15.65 -22.60
C LYS A 141 -3.88 -15.45 -21.12
N LEU A 142 -2.92 -15.81 -20.31
CA LEU A 142 -2.94 -15.60 -18.86
C LEU A 142 -1.80 -14.64 -18.49
N ILE A 143 -2.12 -13.57 -17.78
CA ILE A 143 -1.11 -12.83 -17.01
C ILE A 143 -0.93 -13.63 -15.73
N SER A 144 0.14 -14.42 -15.67
CA SER A 144 0.34 -15.40 -14.59
C SER A 144 0.94 -14.79 -13.33
N HIS A 145 1.56 -13.61 -13.45
CA HIS A 145 2.21 -12.93 -12.32
C HIS A 145 2.13 -11.42 -12.49
N THR A 146 1.75 -10.73 -11.41
CA THR A 146 1.75 -9.26 -11.34
C THR A 146 2.58 -8.76 -10.16
N GLY A 147 2.56 -9.46 -9.04
CA GLY A 147 3.28 -9.17 -7.82
C GLY A 147 2.68 -9.87 -6.61
N PHE A 148 3.37 -9.74 -5.50
CA PHE A 148 2.99 -10.32 -4.23
C PHE A 148 2.49 -9.23 -3.30
N LEU A 149 1.51 -9.56 -2.47
CA LEU A 149 1.09 -8.78 -1.31
C LEU A 149 1.69 -9.44 -0.08
N LEU A 150 2.55 -8.72 0.61
CA LEU A 150 3.09 -9.13 1.90
C LEU A 150 2.43 -8.27 2.98
N SER A 151 1.89 -8.89 4.01
CA SER A 151 1.33 -8.19 5.17
C SER A 151 1.94 -8.71 6.47
N ALA A 152 2.01 -7.85 7.49
CA ALA A 152 2.54 -8.17 8.80
C ALA A 152 1.96 -7.26 9.87
N ARG A 153 2.10 -7.64 11.13
CA ARG A 153 1.69 -6.84 12.30
C ARG A 153 2.85 -6.62 13.25
N TYR A 154 2.95 -5.43 13.75
CA TYR A 154 3.72 -5.12 14.94
C TYR A 154 2.74 -4.84 16.07
N ILE A 155 2.90 -5.54 17.18
CA ILE A 155 2.11 -5.35 18.40
C ILE A 155 3.07 -4.87 19.47
N LYS A 156 2.77 -3.69 20.02
CA LYS A 156 3.53 -3.15 21.14
C LYS A 156 3.14 -3.93 22.40
N PHE A 157 4.09 -4.62 22.98
CA PHE A 157 3.91 -5.21 24.31
C PHE A 157 4.25 -4.15 25.38
N ASP A 158 3.35 -3.98 26.31
CA ASP A 158 3.54 -3.13 27.52
C ASP A 158 4.62 -3.67 28.45
#